data_7c14ee2a1852942914ced3eeaf8e8ca4
#
_entry.id   7c14ee2a1852942914ced3eeaf8e8ca4
#
_cell.length_a   1.000
_cell.length_b   1.000
_cell.length_c   1.000
_cell.angle_alpha   90.00
_cell.angle_beta   90.00
_cell.angle_gamma   90.00
#
_symmetry.space_group_name_H-M   'P 1'
#
loop_
_entity.id
_entity.type
_entity.pdbx_description
1 polymer ?
#
loop_
_entity_poly.entity_id
_entity_poly.type
_entity_poly.pdbx_seq_one_letter_code
_entity_poly.pdbx_strand_id
1 'polypeptide(L)'
;MDKNPELNSTFNFSLFTSKKGMTLVETMVSVVILTFTLGAIFTILNLQTVKSAQVQKTSLLQTDAQVALTLLKWDFASAGLAFPKTDSAVRSINGGLAGIDAISLKAVGLGFESGRIKWSWLLKEASSTIIEVRSWADTLFNFEVGDTIVILDKDRIIKEPGDLIISSIDTFTFYDDWGNPVRASRLTLDNPVNSIKGLVVIGKHSEFYSPGITISVSNNKLVRGSDTLLDNVEELQFSYGIDNDGDGVIETWTDNIPQFATLEKKWGIRYTLVVTSRPMGGYTYPRDSMYIEDHAYALTAADKRMKRVIFTGVISPPNLQP
;
A
#
# COMPACT_ATOMS: atom_id res chain seq x y z
N MET A 1 34.43 -1.55 71.34
CA MET A 1 34.04 -2.87 71.91
C MET A 1 32.67 -3.16 71.37
N ASP A 2 32.61 -3.97 70.34
CA ASP A 2 31.57 -4.95 70.25
C ASP A 2 31.91 -5.95 69.12
N LYS A 3 31.79 -7.20 69.40
CA LYS A 3 32.28 -8.35 68.66
C LYS A 3 31.19 -8.82 67.68
N ASN A 4 31.50 -8.86 66.42
CA ASN A 4 30.73 -9.62 65.44
C ASN A 4 31.06 -11.09 65.57
N PRO A 5 30.10 -12.00 65.70
CA PRO A 5 30.34 -13.44 65.55
C PRO A 5 30.28 -13.80 64.05
N GLU A 6 31.39 -14.29 63.53
CA GLU A 6 31.46 -14.95 62.24
C GLU A 6 30.59 -16.22 62.25
N LEU A 7 29.56 -16.22 61.41
CA LEU A 7 28.76 -17.42 61.08
C LEU A 7 29.55 -18.23 60.02
N ASN A 8 30.44 -19.10 60.52
CA ASN A 8 31.02 -20.16 59.72
C ASN A 8 29.99 -21.27 59.48
N SER A 9 29.19 -21.12 58.44
CA SER A 9 28.36 -22.22 57.96
C SER A 9 29.18 -23.07 56.98
N THR A 10 29.90 -23.99 57.52
CA THR A 10 30.49 -25.10 56.76
C THR A 10 29.36 -26.02 56.29
N PHE A 11 28.97 -25.82 55.03
CA PHE A 11 28.09 -26.76 54.33
C PHE A 11 28.88 -28.03 54.07
N ASN A 12 28.74 -29.01 54.97
CA ASN A 12 29.28 -30.34 54.81
C ASN A 12 28.54 -31.09 53.72
N PHE A 13 29.08 -31.04 52.48
CA PHE A 13 28.64 -31.88 51.38
C PHE A 13 29.28 -33.27 51.51
N SER A 14 28.92 -33.99 52.59
CA SER A 14 29.28 -35.40 52.75
C SER A 14 28.12 -36.30 52.34
N LEU A 15 27.68 -36.16 51.09
CA LEU A 15 26.73 -37.07 50.46
C LEU A 15 27.47 -37.85 49.38
N PHE A 16 27.43 -39.19 49.53
CA PHE A 16 27.84 -40.21 48.57
C PHE A 16 29.30 -40.70 48.60
N THR A 17 29.66 -41.33 49.70
CA THR A 17 30.72 -42.36 49.68
C THR A 17 30.14 -43.72 50.09
N SER A 18 29.08 -44.16 49.45
CA SER A 18 28.75 -45.59 49.42
C SER A 18 29.10 -46.12 48.03
N LYS A 19 30.30 -46.64 47.86
CA LYS A 19 30.72 -47.35 46.62
C LYS A 19 30.00 -48.70 46.55
N LYS A 20 28.68 -48.68 46.42
CA LYS A 20 27.94 -49.84 45.95
C LYS A 20 28.01 -49.79 44.41
N GLY A 21 28.75 -50.75 43.83
CA GLY A 21 28.77 -50.90 42.38
C GLY A 21 27.37 -51.08 41.81
N MET A 22 27.07 -50.39 40.78
CA MET A 22 25.79 -50.48 40.04
C MET A 22 25.65 -51.90 39.50
N THR A 23 24.54 -52.55 39.71
CA THR A 23 24.30 -53.90 39.18
C THR A 23 24.09 -53.79 37.64
N LEU A 24 24.42 -54.82 36.91
CA LEU A 24 24.25 -54.86 35.45
C LEU A 24 22.80 -54.60 35.07
N VAL A 25 21.85 -55.05 35.84
CA VAL A 25 20.41 -54.81 35.64
C VAL A 25 20.03 -53.32 35.82
N GLU A 26 20.57 -52.66 36.86
CA GLU A 26 20.38 -51.22 37.09
C GLU A 26 20.89 -50.36 35.90
N THR A 27 22.06 -50.74 35.38
CA THR A 27 22.62 -50.08 34.20
C THR A 27 21.75 -50.28 32.97
N MET A 28 21.25 -51.48 32.70
CA MET A 28 20.37 -51.78 31.60
C MET A 28 19.04 -50.99 31.68
N VAL A 29 18.43 -50.96 32.84
CA VAL A 29 17.21 -50.21 33.08
C VAL A 29 17.42 -48.71 32.86
N SER A 30 18.54 -48.16 33.38
CA SER A 30 18.89 -46.75 33.24
C SER A 30 19.11 -46.38 31.73
N VAL A 31 19.77 -47.23 30.95
CA VAL A 31 19.96 -47.01 29.51
C VAL A 31 18.60 -47.03 28.76
N VAL A 32 17.72 -47.96 29.10
CA VAL A 32 16.38 -48.02 28.48
C VAL A 32 15.59 -46.75 28.80
N ILE A 33 15.53 -46.31 30.05
CA ILE A 33 14.83 -45.07 30.44
C ILE A 33 15.44 -43.87 29.72
N LEU A 34 16.77 -43.77 29.68
CA LEU A 34 17.49 -42.68 29.00
C LEU A 34 17.15 -42.66 27.51
N THR A 35 17.10 -43.81 26.83
CA THR A 35 16.75 -43.89 25.42
C THR A 35 15.33 -43.42 25.15
N PHE A 36 14.34 -43.82 25.96
CA PHE A 36 12.97 -43.33 25.83
C PHE A 36 12.88 -41.82 26.10
N THR A 37 13.59 -41.31 27.09
CA THR A 37 13.61 -39.88 27.43
C THR A 37 14.23 -39.07 26.31
N LEU A 38 15.38 -39.50 25.74
CA LEU A 38 16.01 -38.86 24.60
C LEU A 38 15.10 -38.87 23.35
N GLY A 39 14.43 -40.01 23.10
CA GLY A 39 13.47 -40.11 21.99
C GLY A 39 12.30 -39.12 22.14
N ALA A 40 11.75 -38.99 23.33
CA ALA A 40 10.69 -38.02 23.62
C ALA A 40 11.19 -36.57 23.45
N ILE A 41 12.35 -36.22 23.99
CA ILE A 41 12.97 -34.90 23.84
C ILE A 41 13.21 -34.59 22.36
N PHE A 42 13.76 -35.52 21.58
CA PHE A 42 14.03 -35.33 20.16
C PHE A 42 12.75 -35.05 19.36
N THR A 43 11.66 -35.79 19.70
CA THR A 43 10.36 -35.60 19.09
C THR A 43 9.80 -34.18 19.39
N ILE A 44 9.89 -33.72 20.64
CA ILE A 44 9.43 -32.39 21.04
C ILE A 44 10.25 -31.30 20.35
N LEU A 45 11.58 -31.43 20.32
CA LEU A 45 12.46 -30.46 19.64
C LEU A 45 12.14 -30.37 18.14
N ASN A 46 11.91 -31.50 17.48
CA ASN A 46 11.56 -31.53 16.06
C ASN A 46 10.21 -30.81 15.80
N LEU A 47 9.20 -31.10 16.62
CA LEU A 47 7.91 -30.43 16.55
C LEU A 47 8.02 -28.91 16.78
N GLN A 48 8.83 -28.50 17.78
CA GLN A 48 9.06 -27.09 18.06
C GLN A 48 9.77 -26.38 16.90
N THR A 49 10.78 -27.01 16.30
CA THR A 49 11.52 -26.46 15.16
C THR A 49 10.59 -26.25 13.97
N VAL A 50 9.75 -27.24 13.63
CA VAL A 50 8.77 -27.14 12.53
C VAL A 50 7.77 -26.03 12.82
N LYS A 51 7.21 -25.96 14.01
CA LYS A 51 6.25 -24.91 14.40
C LYS A 51 6.88 -23.52 14.38
N SER A 52 8.09 -23.37 14.88
CA SER A 52 8.82 -22.10 14.88
C SER A 52 9.05 -21.61 13.43
N ALA A 53 9.50 -22.49 12.55
CA ALA A 53 9.66 -22.15 11.13
C ALA A 53 8.33 -21.75 10.45
N GLN A 54 7.21 -22.41 10.81
CA GLN A 54 5.89 -22.02 10.29
C GLN A 54 5.44 -20.64 10.78
N VAL A 55 5.69 -20.33 12.06
CA VAL A 55 5.36 -19.01 12.64
C VAL A 55 6.19 -17.90 11.99
N GLN A 56 7.51 -18.10 11.83
CA GLN A 56 8.38 -17.14 11.17
C GLN A 56 7.94 -16.84 9.72
N LYS A 57 7.63 -17.88 8.94
CA LYS A 57 7.14 -17.71 7.56
C LYS A 57 5.84 -16.93 7.51
N THR A 58 4.92 -17.18 8.44
CA THR A 58 3.64 -16.45 8.52
C THR A 58 3.87 -14.99 8.90
N SER A 59 4.76 -14.73 9.86
CA SER A 59 5.08 -13.37 10.29
C SER A 59 5.71 -12.54 9.17
N LEU A 60 6.63 -13.12 8.40
CA LEU A 60 7.22 -12.46 7.23
C LEU A 60 6.15 -12.12 6.19
N LEU A 61 5.26 -13.06 5.85
CA LEU A 61 4.16 -12.81 4.93
C LEU A 61 3.27 -11.66 5.41
N GLN A 62 2.96 -11.60 6.70
CA GLN A 62 2.15 -10.52 7.26
C GLN A 62 2.87 -9.17 7.16
N THR A 63 4.16 -9.13 7.43
CA THR A 63 4.95 -7.91 7.35
C THR A 63 5.05 -7.41 5.91
N ASP A 64 5.38 -8.28 4.96
CA ASP A 64 5.48 -7.93 3.54
C ASP A 64 4.13 -7.44 3.00
N ALA A 65 3.04 -8.13 3.35
CA ALA A 65 1.70 -7.71 2.95
C ALA A 65 1.31 -6.35 3.56
N GLN A 66 1.66 -6.07 4.81
CA GLN A 66 1.39 -4.76 5.44
C GLN A 66 2.14 -3.64 4.74
N VAL A 67 3.39 -3.86 4.34
CA VAL A 67 4.16 -2.88 3.57
C VAL A 67 3.49 -2.62 2.21
N ALA A 68 3.16 -3.67 1.47
CA ALA A 68 2.48 -3.55 0.18
C ALA A 68 1.14 -2.82 0.31
N LEU A 69 0.33 -3.16 1.32
CA LEU A 69 -0.94 -2.48 1.58
C LEU A 69 -0.77 -1.02 1.99
N THR A 70 0.32 -0.67 2.66
CA THR A 70 0.62 0.74 2.98
C THR A 70 0.91 1.53 1.71
N LEU A 71 1.67 0.96 0.78
CA LEU A 71 1.92 1.58 -0.53
C LEU A 71 0.63 1.76 -1.33
N LEU A 72 -0.22 0.71 -1.37
CA LEU A 72 -1.53 0.81 -2.00
C LEU A 72 -2.42 1.90 -1.38
N LYS A 73 -2.44 2.00 -0.05
CA LYS A 73 -3.20 3.06 0.65
C LYS A 73 -2.74 4.46 0.23
N TRP A 74 -1.46 4.67 0.02
CA TRP A 74 -0.95 5.94 -0.47
C TRP A 74 -1.37 6.23 -1.91
N ASP A 75 -1.36 5.21 -2.78
CA ASP A 75 -1.87 5.37 -4.15
C ASP A 75 -3.37 5.71 -4.15
N PHE A 76 -4.18 5.00 -3.37
CA PHE A 76 -5.60 5.31 -3.23
C PHE A 76 -5.85 6.70 -2.64
N ALA A 77 -5.07 7.10 -1.62
CA ALA A 77 -5.19 8.42 -1.01
C ALA A 77 -4.85 9.56 -1.99
N SER A 78 -3.92 9.32 -2.91
CA SER A 78 -3.53 10.29 -3.93
C SER A 78 -4.33 10.18 -5.23
N ALA A 79 -5.14 9.14 -5.39
CA ALA A 79 -6.00 8.99 -6.58
C ALA A 79 -6.89 10.23 -6.79
N GLY A 80 -6.96 10.73 -8.02
CA GLY A 80 -7.69 11.94 -8.38
C GLY A 80 -7.05 13.25 -7.93
N LEU A 81 -5.84 13.22 -7.33
CA LEU A 81 -5.15 14.43 -6.92
C LEU A 81 -4.85 15.29 -8.13
N ALA A 82 -5.37 16.52 -8.11
CA ALA A 82 -5.25 17.51 -9.20
C ALA A 82 -5.70 16.98 -10.59
N PHE A 83 -6.50 15.91 -10.58
CA PHE A 83 -7.07 15.34 -11.78
C PHE A 83 -8.41 16.00 -12.10
N PRO A 84 -8.75 16.26 -13.36
CA PRO A 84 -10.01 16.90 -13.75
C PRO A 84 -11.22 16.12 -13.26
N LYS A 85 -12.25 16.83 -12.76
CA LYS A 85 -13.53 16.19 -12.35
C LYS A 85 -14.28 15.54 -13.52
N THR A 86 -14.05 16.00 -14.73
CA THR A 86 -14.70 15.48 -15.94
C THR A 86 -14.25 14.10 -16.36
N ASP A 87 -13.08 13.66 -15.85
CA ASP A 87 -12.48 12.39 -16.19
C ASP A 87 -12.57 11.40 -15.02
N SER A 88 -12.66 10.11 -15.34
CA SER A 88 -12.64 9.06 -14.34
C SER A 88 -11.21 8.83 -13.84
N ALA A 89 -10.93 9.24 -12.61
CA ALA A 89 -9.64 9.02 -11.97
C ALA A 89 -9.46 7.60 -11.42
N VAL A 90 -10.55 6.86 -11.29
CA VAL A 90 -10.54 5.45 -10.87
C VAL A 90 -11.38 4.64 -11.83
N ARG A 91 -10.85 3.51 -12.30
CA ARG A 91 -11.54 2.56 -13.16
C ARG A 91 -11.45 1.16 -12.57
N SER A 92 -12.60 0.53 -12.35
CA SER A 92 -12.67 -0.89 -11.99
C SER A 92 -12.44 -1.77 -13.22
N ILE A 93 -11.81 -2.88 -12.98
CA ILE A 93 -11.65 -3.99 -13.93
C ILE A 93 -12.08 -5.23 -13.14
N ASN A 94 -13.40 -5.49 -13.16
CA ASN A 94 -13.98 -6.62 -12.41
C ASN A 94 -13.72 -7.92 -13.16
N GLY A 95 -13.10 -8.89 -12.49
CA GLY A 95 -12.87 -10.26 -13.00
C GLY A 95 -14.14 -11.12 -13.00
N GLY A 96 -15.19 -10.70 -12.29
CA GLY A 96 -16.45 -11.40 -12.14
C GLY A 96 -16.32 -12.69 -11.33
N LEU A 97 -17.31 -13.58 -11.47
CA LEU A 97 -17.39 -14.84 -10.69
C LEU A 97 -16.20 -15.79 -10.88
N ALA A 98 -15.35 -15.60 -11.87
CA ALA A 98 -14.28 -16.51 -12.22
C ALA A 98 -12.90 -15.84 -12.33
N GLY A 99 -12.75 -14.61 -11.88
CA GLY A 99 -11.53 -13.85 -12.08
C GLY A 99 -11.13 -12.95 -10.90
N ILE A 100 -9.87 -12.59 -10.94
CA ILE A 100 -9.25 -11.66 -9.99
C ILE A 100 -9.49 -10.23 -10.52
N ASP A 101 -9.79 -9.32 -9.61
CA ASP A 101 -10.01 -7.92 -9.95
C ASP A 101 -8.72 -7.16 -10.18
N ALA A 102 -8.88 -6.05 -10.90
CA ALA A 102 -7.86 -5.02 -11.00
C ALA A 102 -8.50 -3.63 -10.88
N ILE A 103 -7.68 -2.65 -10.54
CA ILE A 103 -8.12 -1.26 -10.47
C ILE A 103 -7.07 -0.36 -11.13
N SER A 104 -7.53 0.59 -11.93
CA SER A 104 -6.64 1.61 -12.51
C SER A 104 -6.88 2.95 -11.82
N LEU A 105 -5.81 3.58 -11.40
CA LEU A 105 -5.80 4.87 -10.69
C LEU A 105 -5.11 5.91 -11.55
N LYS A 106 -5.69 7.12 -11.59
CA LYS A 106 -5.12 8.29 -12.27
C LYS A 106 -5.00 9.44 -11.28
N ALA A 107 -3.93 10.20 -11.44
CA ALA A 107 -3.67 11.44 -10.71
C ALA A 107 -2.58 12.21 -11.45
N VAL A 108 -2.25 13.40 -10.99
CA VAL A 108 -1.04 14.10 -11.44
C VAL A 108 0.22 13.44 -10.86
N GLY A 109 0.11 12.85 -9.66
CA GLY A 109 1.13 12.02 -9.05
C GLY A 109 0.49 11.05 -8.07
N LEU A 110 0.96 9.81 -8.02
CA LEU A 110 0.46 8.73 -7.17
C LEU A 110 1.48 8.31 -6.10
N GLY A 111 0.99 7.93 -4.95
CA GLY A 111 1.81 7.42 -3.85
C GLY A 111 2.89 8.42 -3.43
N PHE A 112 4.14 8.01 -3.43
CA PHE A 112 5.29 8.88 -3.09
C PHE A 112 5.49 10.05 -4.04
N GLU A 113 5.15 9.88 -5.31
CA GLU A 113 5.28 10.93 -6.31
C GLU A 113 4.25 12.05 -6.12
N SER A 114 3.17 11.81 -5.37
CA SER A 114 2.20 12.86 -5.03
C SER A 114 2.82 14.03 -4.27
N GLY A 115 3.88 13.79 -3.52
CA GLY A 115 4.65 14.82 -2.81
C GLY A 115 5.61 15.63 -3.68
N ARG A 116 5.76 15.27 -4.96
CA ARG A 116 6.68 15.93 -5.91
C ARG A 116 5.96 16.60 -7.08
N ILE A 117 4.67 16.83 -6.94
CA ILE A 117 3.87 17.47 -7.98
C ILE A 117 4.35 18.91 -8.16
N LYS A 118 4.72 19.25 -9.39
CA LYS A 118 5.03 20.62 -9.79
C LYS A 118 3.70 21.35 -9.96
N TRP A 119 3.51 22.43 -9.20
CA TRP A 119 2.29 23.22 -9.28
C TRP A 119 2.52 24.67 -8.95
N SER A 120 1.66 25.51 -9.44
CA SER A 120 1.66 26.94 -9.12
C SER A 120 0.29 27.54 -9.47
N TRP A 121 0.15 28.85 -9.34
CA TRP A 121 -1.00 29.59 -9.81
C TRP A 121 -0.59 30.73 -10.72
N LEU A 122 -1.50 31.11 -11.62
CA LEU A 122 -1.34 32.25 -12.52
C LEU A 122 -1.35 33.56 -11.71
N LEU A 123 -0.30 34.36 -11.87
CA LEU A 123 -0.14 35.66 -11.23
C LEU A 123 -0.90 36.76 -11.98
N LYS A 124 -1.10 36.60 -13.27
CA LYS A 124 -1.82 37.53 -14.15
C LYS A 124 -2.69 36.80 -15.14
N GLU A 125 -3.61 37.52 -15.76
CA GLU A 125 -4.31 37.07 -16.94
C GLU A 125 -3.32 36.78 -18.07
N ALA A 126 -3.58 35.72 -18.82
CA ALA A 126 -2.79 35.28 -19.94
C ALA A 126 -3.67 35.16 -21.18
N SER A 127 -3.31 35.83 -22.28
CA SER A 127 -3.98 35.77 -23.58
C SER A 127 -2.96 35.54 -24.71
N SER A 128 -1.92 34.76 -24.45
CA SER A 128 -0.81 34.49 -25.36
C SER A 128 -0.15 33.15 -25.02
N THR A 129 0.96 32.85 -25.64
CA THR A 129 1.81 31.69 -25.32
C THR A 129 2.62 31.89 -24.03
N ILE A 130 2.50 33.04 -23.36
CA ILE A 130 3.29 33.35 -22.16
C ILE A 130 2.38 33.42 -20.94
N ILE A 131 2.71 32.66 -19.90
CA ILE A 131 2.06 32.70 -18.59
C ILE A 131 3.06 33.06 -17.50
N GLU A 132 2.61 33.77 -16.50
CA GLU A 132 3.40 34.13 -15.31
C GLU A 132 2.88 33.39 -14.08
N VAL A 133 3.75 32.61 -13.46
CA VAL A 133 3.42 31.76 -12.29
C VAL A 133 4.34 32.07 -11.13
N ARG A 134 3.88 31.80 -9.90
CA ARG A 134 4.72 31.89 -8.71
C ARG A 134 5.79 30.80 -8.75
N SER A 135 7.02 31.12 -8.34
CA SER A 135 8.08 30.14 -8.13
C SER A 135 8.21 29.83 -6.66
N TRP A 136 8.43 28.57 -6.34
CA TRP A 136 8.66 28.09 -4.98
C TRP A 136 10.13 28.27 -4.57
N ALA A 137 10.38 28.40 -3.28
CA ALA A 137 11.74 28.44 -2.74
C ALA A 137 12.45 27.09 -2.94
N ASP A 138 11.72 25.99 -2.79
CA ASP A 138 12.20 24.66 -3.14
C ASP A 138 12.02 24.46 -4.65
N THR A 139 13.13 24.25 -5.33
CA THR A 139 13.17 24.10 -6.79
C THR A 139 12.51 22.82 -7.30
N LEU A 140 12.35 21.81 -6.43
CA LEU A 140 11.68 20.54 -6.78
C LEU A 140 10.22 20.74 -7.22
N PHE A 141 9.56 21.80 -6.74
CA PHE A 141 8.17 22.09 -7.09
C PHE A 141 8.03 23.06 -8.26
N ASN A 142 9.14 23.59 -8.79
CA ASN A 142 9.14 24.49 -9.91
C ASN A 142 9.08 23.71 -11.24
N PHE A 143 8.51 24.35 -12.23
CA PHE A 143 8.45 23.78 -13.59
C PHE A 143 9.82 23.80 -14.25
N GLU A 144 9.99 22.89 -15.21
CA GLU A 144 11.16 22.77 -16.08
C GLU A 144 10.76 22.83 -17.54
N VAL A 145 11.72 23.17 -18.41
CA VAL A 145 11.52 23.13 -19.85
C VAL A 145 11.23 21.69 -20.30
N GLY A 146 10.19 21.51 -21.10
CA GLY A 146 9.71 20.21 -21.53
C GLY A 146 8.59 19.64 -20.66
N ASP A 147 8.32 20.22 -19.48
CA ASP A 147 7.16 19.80 -18.67
C ASP A 147 5.86 20.04 -19.45
N THR A 148 4.97 19.06 -19.37
CA THR A 148 3.59 19.18 -19.84
C THR A 148 2.72 19.67 -18.69
N ILE A 149 1.91 20.69 -18.90
CA ILE A 149 1.07 21.28 -17.87
C ILE A 149 -0.41 21.26 -18.25
N VAL A 150 -1.25 21.40 -17.23
CA VAL A 150 -2.70 21.64 -17.34
C VAL A 150 -3.08 22.83 -16.47
N ILE A 151 -4.06 23.60 -16.92
CA ILE A 151 -4.61 24.75 -16.17
C ILE A 151 -6.02 24.40 -15.72
N LEU A 152 -6.22 24.41 -14.41
CA LEU A 152 -7.48 24.06 -13.76
C LEU A 152 -8.03 25.22 -12.95
N ASP A 153 -9.34 25.29 -12.85
CA ASP A 153 -9.99 26.17 -11.88
C ASP A 153 -10.11 25.52 -10.49
N LYS A 154 -10.70 26.24 -9.54
CA LYS A 154 -10.97 25.78 -8.19
C LYS A 154 -11.84 24.51 -8.12
N ASP A 155 -12.68 24.29 -9.14
CA ASP A 155 -13.57 23.14 -9.26
C ASP A 155 -12.93 21.99 -10.06
N ARG A 156 -11.63 22.10 -10.36
CA ARG A 156 -10.83 21.16 -11.17
C ARG A 156 -11.36 20.95 -12.59
N ILE A 157 -11.98 22.00 -13.16
CA ILE A 157 -12.37 21.99 -14.56
C ILE A 157 -11.19 22.49 -15.40
N ILE A 158 -10.87 21.78 -16.49
CA ILE A 158 -9.84 22.19 -17.42
C ILE A 158 -10.28 23.48 -18.11
N LYS A 159 -9.44 24.51 -18.07
CA LYS A 159 -9.70 25.79 -18.71
C LYS A 159 -9.11 25.88 -20.10
N GLU A 160 -7.98 25.25 -20.32
CA GLU A 160 -7.32 25.21 -21.62
C GLU A 160 -7.30 23.77 -22.14
N PRO A 161 -7.98 23.49 -23.26
CA PRO A 161 -8.00 22.15 -23.83
C PRO A 161 -6.65 21.77 -24.42
N GLY A 162 -6.28 20.52 -24.23
CA GLY A 162 -5.04 19.95 -24.76
C GLY A 162 -3.87 19.98 -23.78
N ASP A 163 -2.77 19.45 -24.23
CA ASP A 163 -1.50 19.45 -23.50
C ASP A 163 -0.72 20.71 -23.85
N LEU A 164 -0.25 21.41 -22.82
CA LEU A 164 0.58 22.60 -22.93
C LEU A 164 2.00 22.24 -22.55
N ILE A 165 2.95 22.42 -23.46
CA ILE A 165 4.36 22.09 -23.22
C ILE A 165 5.15 23.39 -23.01
N ILE A 166 5.98 23.39 -21.95
CA ILE A 166 6.84 24.53 -21.63
C ILE A 166 8.06 24.50 -22.55
N SER A 167 8.20 25.51 -23.39
CA SER A 167 9.31 25.66 -24.34
C SER A 167 10.48 26.48 -23.76
N SER A 168 10.20 27.47 -22.90
CA SER A 168 11.24 28.23 -22.19
C SER A 168 10.75 28.76 -20.84
N ILE A 169 11.68 29.06 -19.95
CA ILE A 169 11.41 29.59 -18.60
C ILE A 169 12.38 30.74 -18.32
N ASP A 170 11.81 31.90 -17.93
CA ASP A 170 12.55 33.05 -17.43
C ASP A 170 12.11 33.34 -15.98
N THR A 171 13.06 33.60 -15.09
CA THR A 171 12.76 33.96 -13.69
C THR A 171 12.81 35.46 -13.51
N PHE A 172 11.87 36.00 -12.74
CA PHE A 172 11.81 37.42 -12.42
C PHE A 172 11.22 37.67 -11.04
N THR A 173 11.26 38.93 -10.57
CA THR A 173 10.59 39.35 -9.37
C THR A 173 9.25 39.98 -9.72
N PHE A 174 8.18 39.39 -9.21
CA PHE A 174 6.82 39.93 -9.28
C PHE A 174 6.52 40.70 -7.99
N TYR A 175 5.76 41.76 -8.08
CA TYR A 175 5.27 42.47 -6.90
C TYR A 175 3.78 42.15 -6.75
N ASP A 176 3.38 41.62 -5.59
CA ASP A 176 2.00 41.33 -5.27
C ASP A 176 1.13 42.58 -5.12
N ASP A 177 -0.17 42.38 -4.88
CA ASP A 177 -1.11 43.50 -4.76
C ASP A 177 -0.83 44.41 -3.52
N TRP A 178 0.04 43.98 -2.59
CA TRP A 178 0.52 44.73 -1.42
C TRP A 178 1.92 45.29 -1.60
N GLY A 179 2.54 45.11 -2.79
CA GLY A 179 3.87 45.60 -3.09
C GLY A 179 5.02 44.73 -2.56
N ASN A 180 4.74 43.50 -2.07
CA ASN A 180 5.78 42.60 -1.63
C ASN A 180 6.44 41.89 -2.82
N PRO A 181 7.77 41.72 -2.81
CA PRO A 181 8.46 40.97 -3.86
C PRO A 181 8.19 39.48 -3.72
N VAL A 182 7.72 38.87 -4.80
CA VAL A 182 7.46 37.44 -4.94
C VAL A 182 8.31 36.87 -6.08
N ARG A 183 8.96 35.74 -5.82
CA ARG A 183 9.69 35.03 -6.87
C ARG A 183 8.72 34.46 -7.88
N ALA A 184 8.95 34.71 -9.16
CA ALA A 184 8.07 34.29 -10.23
C ALA A 184 8.84 33.73 -11.42
N SER A 185 8.15 32.90 -12.21
CA SER A 185 8.64 32.39 -13.47
C SER A 185 7.67 32.74 -14.60
N ARG A 186 8.25 33.18 -15.72
CA ARG A 186 7.56 33.34 -16.99
C ARG A 186 7.78 32.09 -17.80
N LEU A 187 6.70 31.38 -18.09
CA LEU A 187 6.70 30.15 -18.87
C LEU A 187 6.21 30.48 -20.29
N THR A 188 7.00 30.12 -21.29
CA THR A 188 6.56 30.17 -22.68
C THR A 188 6.04 28.79 -23.07
N LEU A 189 4.83 28.74 -23.59
CA LEU A 189 4.11 27.53 -23.96
C LEU A 189 4.16 27.35 -25.49
N ASP A 190 3.96 26.12 -25.94
CA ASP A 190 3.84 25.76 -27.35
C ASP A 190 2.52 26.24 -27.97
N ASN A 191 1.47 26.37 -27.17
CA ASN A 191 0.16 26.82 -27.61
C ASN A 191 -0.31 28.07 -26.80
N PRO A 192 -1.08 28.98 -27.44
CA PRO A 192 -1.63 30.11 -26.71
C PRO A 192 -2.73 29.72 -25.77
N VAL A 193 -2.84 30.42 -24.63
CA VAL A 193 -3.84 30.23 -23.60
C VAL A 193 -4.66 31.49 -23.39
N ASN A 194 -5.89 31.36 -22.90
CA ASN A 194 -6.75 32.47 -22.49
C ASN A 194 -7.28 32.23 -21.08
N SER A 195 -6.44 32.48 -20.12
CA SER A 195 -6.66 32.09 -18.72
C SER A 195 -6.60 33.29 -17.79
N ILE A 196 -7.44 33.30 -16.75
CA ILE A 196 -7.54 34.39 -15.78
C ILE A 196 -6.57 34.20 -14.61
N LYS A 197 -6.24 35.28 -13.89
CA LYS A 197 -5.45 35.28 -12.66
C LYS A 197 -6.03 34.32 -11.61
N GLY A 198 -5.18 33.60 -10.92
CA GLY A 198 -5.56 32.72 -9.82
C GLY A 198 -5.90 31.28 -10.19
N LEU A 199 -5.94 30.93 -11.48
CA LEU A 199 -6.06 29.52 -11.89
C LEU A 199 -4.81 28.73 -11.50
N VAL A 200 -5.01 27.44 -11.24
CA VAL A 200 -3.94 26.53 -10.83
C VAL A 200 -3.30 25.91 -12.06
N VAL A 201 -1.98 26.01 -12.13
CA VAL A 201 -1.15 25.38 -13.15
C VAL A 201 -0.50 24.14 -12.54
N ILE A 202 -0.62 22.99 -13.17
CA ILE A 202 -0.14 21.72 -12.63
C ILE A 202 0.66 20.99 -13.71
N GLY A 203 1.85 20.52 -13.33
CA GLY A 203 2.68 19.67 -14.17
C GLY A 203 2.10 18.26 -14.23
N LYS A 204 1.88 17.73 -15.41
CA LYS A 204 1.41 16.36 -15.62
C LYS A 204 2.57 15.39 -15.55
N HIS A 205 2.46 14.37 -14.71
CA HIS A 205 3.30 13.18 -14.85
C HIS A 205 2.59 12.22 -15.82
N SER A 206 3.14 12.07 -17.02
CA SER A 206 2.45 11.37 -18.13
C SER A 206 1.97 9.96 -17.77
N GLU A 207 2.79 9.20 -17.05
CA GLU A 207 2.48 7.82 -16.65
C GLU A 207 1.27 7.73 -15.72
N PHE A 208 1.17 8.60 -14.73
CA PHE A 208 0.07 8.60 -13.76
C PHE A 208 -1.19 9.29 -14.28
N TYR A 209 -1.04 10.20 -15.23
CA TYR A 209 -2.15 10.94 -15.81
C TYR A 209 -2.85 10.13 -16.89
N SER A 210 -2.08 9.48 -17.78
CA SER A 210 -2.62 8.65 -18.87
C SER A 210 -1.54 7.65 -19.33
N PRO A 211 -1.82 6.33 -19.29
CA PRO A 211 -3.10 5.67 -19.05
C PRO A 211 -3.49 5.56 -17.56
N GLY A 212 -2.63 5.96 -16.63
CA GLY A 212 -2.75 5.71 -15.20
C GLY A 212 -2.06 4.42 -14.78
N ILE A 213 -1.99 4.20 -13.45
CA ILE A 213 -1.36 3.01 -12.87
C ILE A 213 -2.42 1.96 -12.58
N THR A 214 -2.21 0.74 -13.08
CA THR A 214 -3.07 -0.41 -12.79
C THR A 214 -2.47 -1.23 -11.65
N ILE A 215 -3.30 -1.54 -10.66
CA ILE A 215 -3.02 -2.46 -9.58
C ILE A 215 -3.76 -3.76 -9.90
N SER A 216 -3.04 -4.85 -9.99
CA SER A 216 -3.58 -6.17 -10.37
C SER A 216 -2.76 -7.31 -9.80
N VAL A 217 -3.22 -8.54 -10.00
CA VAL A 217 -2.43 -9.74 -9.71
C VAL A 217 -1.99 -10.39 -11.01
N SER A 218 -0.71 -10.62 -11.15
CA SER A 218 -0.11 -11.31 -12.29
C SER A 218 0.92 -12.33 -11.81
N ASN A 219 0.80 -13.57 -12.27
CA ASN A 219 1.71 -14.66 -11.88
C ASN A 219 1.86 -14.82 -10.36
N ASN A 220 0.76 -14.77 -9.62
CA ASN A 220 0.69 -14.80 -8.15
C ASN A 220 1.48 -13.66 -7.47
N LYS A 221 1.58 -12.52 -8.12
CA LYS A 221 2.22 -11.31 -7.60
C LYS A 221 1.26 -10.15 -7.67
N LEU A 222 1.19 -9.37 -6.60
CA LEU A 222 0.56 -8.06 -6.63
C LEU A 222 1.49 -7.10 -7.38
N VAL A 223 1.00 -6.54 -8.47
CA VAL A 223 1.76 -5.62 -9.30
C VAL A 223 1.10 -4.24 -9.34
N ARG A 224 1.92 -3.20 -9.37
CA ARG A 224 1.56 -1.80 -9.53
C ARG A 224 2.24 -1.30 -10.81
N GLY A 225 1.48 -1.18 -11.88
CA GLY A 225 2.07 -0.96 -13.21
C GLY A 225 3.04 -2.08 -13.56
N SER A 226 4.33 -1.77 -13.66
CA SER A 226 5.41 -2.73 -13.90
C SER A 226 6.03 -3.30 -12.62
N ASP A 227 5.78 -2.68 -11.47
CA ASP A 227 6.48 -2.98 -10.23
C ASP A 227 5.79 -4.10 -9.44
N THR A 228 6.57 -5.05 -8.95
CA THR A 228 6.06 -6.08 -8.03
C THR A 228 6.07 -5.54 -6.61
N LEU A 229 4.91 -5.49 -5.96
CA LEU A 229 4.75 -5.07 -4.57
C LEU A 229 4.78 -6.23 -3.59
N LEU A 230 4.24 -7.39 -3.96
CA LEU A 230 4.11 -8.54 -3.08
C LEU A 230 4.08 -9.84 -3.88
N ASP A 231 4.79 -10.85 -3.41
CA ASP A 231 4.75 -12.22 -3.94
C ASP A 231 3.69 -13.07 -3.22
N ASN A 232 3.35 -14.22 -3.82
CA ASN A 232 2.44 -15.23 -3.29
C ASN A 232 1.02 -14.70 -3.01
N VAL A 233 0.53 -13.85 -3.88
CA VAL A 233 -0.84 -13.35 -3.88
C VAL A 233 -1.73 -14.33 -4.64
N GLU A 234 -2.74 -14.84 -3.97
CA GLU A 234 -3.72 -15.78 -4.54
C GLU A 234 -4.92 -15.03 -5.09
N GLU A 235 -5.37 -13.97 -4.40
CA GLU A 235 -6.61 -13.28 -4.71
C GLU A 235 -6.53 -11.79 -4.40
N LEU A 236 -7.19 -10.99 -5.23
CA LEU A 236 -7.43 -9.56 -5.02
C LEU A 236 -8.81 -9.22 -5.54
N GLN A 237 -9.67 -8.72 -4.67
CA GLN A 237 -11.02 -8.30 -5.02
C GLN A 237 -11.26 -6.86 -4.57
N PHE A 238 -12.08 -6.15 -5.33
CA PHE A 238 -12.50 -4.79 -5.03
C PHE A 238 -14.03 -4.69 -5.04
N SER A 239 -14.57 -4.02 -4.03
CA SER A 239 -15.97 -3.59 -4.06
C SER A 239 -16.08 -2.11 -3.71
N TYR A 240 -17.10 -1.48 -4.24
CA TYR A 240 -17.31 -0.03 -4.21
C TYR A 240 -18.55 0.29 -3.43
N GLY A 241 -18.38 1.03 -2.36
CA GLY A 241 -19.45 1.36 -1.43
C GLY A 241 -19.92 2.80 -1.60
N ILE A 242 -21.22 3.03 -1.38
CA ILE A 242 -21.87 4.34 -1.47
C ILE A 242 -22.57 4.63 -0.16
N ASP A 243 -22.32 5.81 0.38
CA ASP A 243 -23.06 6.43 1.47
C ASP A 243 -24.30 7.11 0.84
N ASN A 244 -25.47 6.50 1.01
CA ASN A 244 -26.69 6.91 0.32
C ASN A 244 -27.38 8.11 0.99
N ASP A 245 -27.26 8.25 2.30
CA ASP A 245 -27.96 9.28 3.08
C ASP A 245 -27.03 10.39 3.61
N GLY A 246 -25.71 10.23 3.47
CA GLY A 246 -24.71 11.23 3.83
C GLY A 246 -24.33 11.22 5.30
N ASP A 247 -24.64 10.17 6.04
CA ASP A 247 -24.31 10.04 7.47
C ASP A 247 -22.85 9.60 7.73
N GLY A 248 -22.12 9.23 6.67
CA GLY A 248 -20.74 8.76 6.70
C GLY A 248 -20.59 7.25 6.80
N VAL A 249 -21.71 6.51 6.81
CA VAL A 249 -21.75 5.05 6.75
C VAL A 249 -22.00 4.61 5.32
N ILE A 250 -21.38 3.53 4.90
CA ILE A 250 -21.57 2.95 3.56
C ILE A 250 -22.62 1.84 3.67
N GLU A 251 -23.81 2.04 3.08
CA GLU A 251 -24.90 1.05 3.13
C GLU A 251 -24.88 0.07 1.98
N THR A 252 -24.42 0.50 0.80
CA THR A 252 -24.50 -0.30 -0.42
C THR A 252 -23.11 -0.57 -0.98
N TRP A 253 -22.84 -1.83 -1.29
CA TRP A 253 -21.61 -2.27 -1.94
C TRP A 253 -21.91 -2.88 -3.31
N THR A 254 -21.09 -2.55 -4.30
CA THR A 254 -21.20 -3.07 -5.67
C THR A 254 -19.80 -3.46 -6.19
N ASP A 255 -19.76 -4.38 -7.15
CA ASP A 255 -18.50 -4.88 -7.74
C ASP A 255 -18.00 -4.00 -8.90
N ASN A 256 -18.80 -3.03 -9.32
CA ASN A 256 -18.43 -2.06 -10.34
C ASN A 256 -18.52 -0.65 -9.80
N ILE A 257 -17.57 0.18 -10.23
CA ILE A 257 -17.60 1.61 -9.88
C ILE A 257 -18.84 2.26 -10.51
N PRO A 258 -19.76 2.80 -9.71
CA PRO A 258 -20.84 3.63 -10.23
C PRO A 258 -20.24 4.82 -10.99
N GLN A 259 -20.96 5.40 -11.93
CA GLN A 259 -20.48 6.59 -12.65
C GLN A 259 -20.33 7.76 -11.68
N PHE A 260 -19.10 8.01 -11.24
CA PHE A 260 -18.80 9.00 -10.19
C PHE A 260 -19.00 10.45 -10.61
N ALA A 261 -18.99 10.75 -11.88
CA ALA A 261 -19.23 12.10 -12.39
C ALA A 261 -20.60 12.69 -11.94
N THR A 262 -21.50 11.85 -11.41
CA THR A 262 -22.82 12.25 -10.94
C THR A 262 -23.04 12.04 -9.43
N LEU A 263 -22.05 11.49 -8.71
CA LEU A 263 -22.22 11.18 -7.28
C LEU A 263 -21.83 12.39 -6.42
N GLU A 264 -22.84 13.11 -5.96
CA GLU A 264 -22.73 14.06 -4.85
C GLU A 264 -22.62 13.34 -3.48
N LYS A 265 -22.27 12.05 -3.49
CA LYS A 265 -22.30 11.18 -2.31
C LYS A 265 -20.89 10.71 -1.98
N LYS A 266 -20.63 10.54 -0.70
CA LYS A 266 -19.40 9.91 -0.22
C LYS A 266 -19.35 8.45 -0.66
N TRP A 267 -18.18 7.95 -0.95
CA TRP A 267 -17.97 6.59 -1.38
C TRP A 267 -16.62 6.04 -0.90
N GLY A 268 -16.48 4.72 -0.95
CA GLY A 268 -15.28 4.04 -0.54
C GLY A 268 -14.96 2.82 -1.41
N ILE A 269 -13.72 2.44 -1.40
CA ILE A 269 -13.21 1.23 -2.04
C ILE A 269 -12.86 0.24 -0.94
N ARG A 270 -13.53 -0.91 -0.92
CA ARG A 270 -13.12 -2.05 -0.12
C ARG A 270 -12.22 -2.92 -0.97
N TYR A 271 -11.09 -3.29 -0.43
CA TYR A 271 -10.21 -4.28 -1.02
C TYR A 271 -10.13 -5.51 -0.14
N THR A 272 -10.04 -6.67 -0.76
CA THR A 272 -9.74 -7.95 -0.08
C THR A 272 -8.59 -8.62 -0.80
N LEU A 273 -7.47 -8.79 -0.07
CA LEU A 273 -6.23 -9.39 -0.55
C LEU A 273 -5.98 -10.69 0.17
N VAL A 274 -5.79 -11.78 -0.57
CA VAL A 274 -5.43 -13.09 -0.02
C VAL A 274 -3.97 -13.41 -0.38
N VAL A 275 -3.17 -13.61 0.64
CA VAL A 275 -1.74 -13.96 0.51
C VAL A 275 -1.52 -15.37 1.04
N THR A 276 -0.76 -16.17 0.31
CA THR A 276 -0.50 -17.57 0.66
C THR A 276 0.93 -17.78 1.12
N SER A 277 1.12 -18.75 2.00
CA SER A 277 2.47 -19.26 2.27
C SER A 277 2.90 -20.24 1.17
N ARG A 278 4.20 -20.55 1.14
CA ARG A 278 4.63 -21.77 0.45
C ARG A 278 3.99 -22.99 1.12
N PRO A 279 3.81 -24.13 0.38
CA PRO A 279 3.26 -25.34 0.96
C PRO A 279 3.98 -25.75 2.24
N MET A 280 3.21 -26.11 3.26
CA MET A 280 3.73 -26.49 4.58
C MET A 280 3.45 -27.96 4.85
N GLY A 281 4.46 -28.71 5.30
CA GLY A 281 4.28 -30.07 5.78
C GLY A 281 3.36 -30.11 7.03
N GLY A 282 2.42 -31.03 7.07
CA GLY A 282 1.50 -31.21 8.20
C GLY A 282 0.41 -30.14 8.33
N TYR A 283 0.26 -29.23 7.36
CA TYR A 283 -0.84 -28.27 7.29
C TYR A 283 -1.85 -28.69 6.22
N THR A 284 -3.12 -28.60 6.54
CA THR A 284 -4.22 -28.78 5.58
C THR A 284 -5.31 -27.76 5.87
N TYR A 285 -5.66 -26.97 4.86
CA TYR A 285 -6.78 -26.02 4.94
C TYR A 285 -8.11 -26.79 4.97
N PRO A 286 -9.04 -26.45 5.88
CA PRO A 286 -10.19 -27.30 6.15
C PRO A 286 -11.33 -27.24 5.09
N ARG A 287 -11.29 -26.26 4.19
CA ARG A 287 -12.34 -26.07 3.17
C ARG A 287 -11.87 -26.51 1.79
N ASP A 288 -12.80 -26.89 0.93
CA ASP A 288 -12.56 -27.30 -0.46
C ASP A 288 -12.63 -26.14 -1.44
N SER A 289 -13.21 -25.02 -1.01
CA SER A 289 -13.37 -23.82 -1.81
C SER A 289 -13.22 -22.56 -0.96
N MET A 290 -12.92 -21.45 -1.60
CA MET A 290 -12.98 -20.12 -1.03
C MET A 290 -13.98 -19.27 -1.79
N TYR A 291 -14.60 -18.33 -1.06
CA TYR A 291 -15.48 -17.31 -1.60
C TYR A 291 -15.03 -15.97 -1.06
N ILE A 292 -14.60 -15.08 -1.96
CA ILE A 292 -14.08 -13.74 -1.65
C ILE A 292 -14.84 -12.74 -2.52
N GLU A 293 -15.61 -11.86 -1.89
CA GLU A 293 -16.52 -10.91 -2.57
C GLU A 293 -17.43 -11.67 -3.57
N ASP A 294 -17.32 -11.41 -4.86
CA ASP A 294 -18.08 -12.11 -5.92
C ASP A 294 -17.34 -13.30 -6.55
N HIS A 295 -16.07 -13.54 -6.19
CA HIS A 295 -15.26 -14.62 -6.75
C HIS A 295 -15.28 -15.88 -5.89
N ALA A 296 -15.64 -17.02 -6.51
CA ALA A 296 -15.63 -18.34 -5.90
C ALA A 296 -14.70 -19.29 -6.66
N TYR A 297 -13.76 -19.90 -5.95
CA TYR A 297 -12.82 -20.84 -6.55
C TYR A 297 -12.56 -22.09 -5.70
N ALA A 298 -12.32 -23.23 -6.39
CA ALA A 298 -12.01 -24.49 -5.75
C ALA A 298 -10.52 -24.57 -5.40
N LEU A 299 -10.22 -25.21 -4.26
CA LEU A 299 -8.85 -25.41 -3.78
C LEU A 299 -8.38 -26.82 -4.16
N THR A 300 -7.25 -26.89 -4.85
CA THR A 300 -6.59 -28.17 -5.14
C THR A 300 -5.95 -28.76 -3.87
N ALA A 301 -5.54 -30.03 -3.91
CA ALA A 301 -4.82 -30.66 -2.80
C ALA A 301 -3.49 -29.94 -2.49
N ALA A 302 -2.85 -29.32 -3.49
CA ALA A 302 -1.66 -28.50 -3.30
C ALA A 302 -1.98 -27.18 -2.59
N ASP A 303 -3.05 -26.51 -2.98
CA ASP A 303 -3.50 -25.23 -2.40
C ASP A 303 -3.90 -25.40 -0.93
N LYS A 304 -4.48 -26.53 -0.56
CA LYS A 304 -4.81 -26.84 0.84
C LYS A 304 -3.60 -26.94 1.76
N ARG A 305 -2.40 -27.15 1.22
CA ARG A 305 -1.15 -27.14 2.01
C ARG A 305 -0.61 -25.74 2.28
N MET A 306 -1.20 -24.70 1.69
CA MET A 306 -0.81 -23.32 1.87
C MET A 306 -1.65 -22.65 2.96
N LYS A 307 -1.00 -21.98 3.89
CA LYS A 307 -1.68 -21.14 4.86
C LYS A 307 -2.04 -19.81 4.20
N ARG A 308 -3.27 -19.37 4.38
CA ARG A 308 -3.81 -18.13 3.83
C ARG A 308 -3.93 -17.06 4.90
N VAL A 309 -3.59 -15.85 4.54
CA VAL A 309 -3.83 -14.65 5.34
C VAL A 309 -4.65 -13.70 4.49
N ILE A 310 -5.79 -13.27 5.02
CA ILE A 310 -6.73 -12.39 4.34
C ILE A 310 -6.61 -11.00 4.96
N PHE A 311 -6.42 -10.01 4.12
CA PHE A 311 -6.41 -8.60 4.49
C PHE A 311 -7.58 -7.90 3.83
N THR A 312 -8.43 -7.30 4.62
CA THR A 312 -9.55 -6.50 4.12
C THR A 312 -9.47 -5.09 4.72
N GLY A 313 -9.79 -4.10 3.92
CA GLY A 313 -9.84 -2.72 4.36
C GLY A 313 -10.69 -1.86 3.44
N VAL A 314 -11.13 -0.72 3.96
CA VAL A 314 -11.87 0.28 3.21
C VAL A 314 -11.05 1.55 3.14
N ILE A 315 -11.00 2.16 1.98
CA ILE A 315 -10.32 3.43 1.71
C ILE A 315 -11.30 4.35 1.00
N SER A 316 -11.45 5.56 1.51
CA SER A 316 -12.21 6.62 0.85
C SER A 316 -11.22 7.64 0.27
N PRO A 317 -11.00 7.65 -1.07
CA PRO A 317 -10.04 8.56 -1.69
C PRO A 317 -10.45 10.02 -1.47
N PRO A 318 -9.68 10.84 -0.73
CA PRO A 318 -10.12 12.17 -0.31
C PRO A 318 -10.30 13.14 -1.48
N ASN A 319 -9.52 12.97 -2.54
CA ASN A 319 -9.59 13.84 -3.72
C ASN A 319 -10.78 13.55 -4.63
N LEU A 320 -11.51 12.48 -4.38
CA LEU A 320 -12.65 12.02 -5.19
C LEU A 320 -13.97 12.09 -4.41
N GLN A 321 -13.94 12.62 -3.21
CA GLN A 321 -15.15 12.92 -2.44
C GLN A 321 -15.83 14.19 -2.95
N PRO A 322 -17.14 14.38 -2.70
CA PRO A 322 -17.89 15.56 -3.10
C PRO A 322 -17.32 16.87 -2.56
#